data_444c776437b5347559ef409e0a790e38
#
_entry.id   444c776437b5347559ef409e0a790e38
#
_cell.length_a   1.000
_cell.length_b   1.000
_cell.length_c   1.000
_cell.angle_alpha   90.00
_cell.angle_beta   90.00
_cell.angle_gamma   90.00
#
_symmetry.space_group_name_H-M   'P 1'
#
loop_
_entity.id
_entity.type
_entity.pdbx_description
1 polymer ?
#
loop_
_entity_poly.entity_id
_entity_poly.type
_entity_poly.pdbx_seq_one_letter_code
_entity_poly.pdbx_strand_id
1 'polypeptide(L)'
;MENTNIITAEQQAPNTISASNAIFNVQALSQLTAFANLMADSQVTVPAHLAGKPADCMAIVMQAMQWGMNPYAVAQKTHLVNGQLGYEAQLVNAVITSSSAIHGRFHYRYGGDWERCTRTKEVSREKTGKNGKYTSIERVRDWTDEDEVGLYIQVGAILRGESEITWDKPLYLSQVVTRNSPLWVSKPDQQIAYLGVKYWARLYCSHVILGVYTPDELEQRTEREINPAPAQRVSLADIKGDSVTTHSAQESSANIDAMADEFRDRIEAAQDVDGAKALRADIETAKATLGSALFTELKNKAVKRYYLVDARNKVEAAINSLPQPGEPDAAEQFAKAEQALAAAKRHLGDELYDQFAVTLDDMKPEYVA
;
A
#
# COMPACT_ATOMS: atom_id res chain seq x y z
N MET A 1 -20.66 -67.03 28.51
CA MET A 1 -19.55 -66.52 27.69
C MET A 1 -20.11 -65.33 26.96
N GLU A 2 -19.94 -64.16 27.56
CA GLU A 2 -20.37 -62.87 26.97
C GLU A 2 -19.23 -62.28 26.18
N ASN A 3 -19.46 -62.09 24.87
CA ASN A 3 -18.53 -61.42 23.99
C ASN A 3 -18.75 -59.90 24.14
N THR A 4 -17.84 -59.25 24.85
CA THR A 4 -17.77 -57.79 24.92
C THR A 4 -17.06 -57.26 23.68
N ASN A 5 -17.79 -56.74 22.70
CA ASN A 5 -17.24 -55.97 21.59
C ASN A 5 -16.72 -54.63 22.11
N ILE A 6 -15.41 -54.51 22.23
CA ILE A 6 -14.73 -53.26 22.46
C ILE A 6 -14.66 -52.55 21.12
N ILE A 7 -15.50 -51.55 20.93
CA ILE A 7 -15.39 -50.58 19.81
C ILE A 7 -14.22 -49.65 20.15
N THR A 8 -13.09 -49.89 19.53
CA THR A 8 -11.96 -48.95 19.52
C THR A 8 -12.39 -47.74 18.73
N ALA A 9 -12.69 -46.64 19.40
CA ALA A 9 -12.78 -45.34 18.77
C ALA A 9 -11.40 -44.99 18.20
N GLU A 10 -11.24 -45.09 16.88
CA GLU A 10 -10.12 -44.46 16.19
C GLU A 10 -10.17 -42.98 16.50
N GLN A 11 -9.27 -42.51 17.32
CA GLN A 11 -8.99 -41.09 17.49
C GLN A 11 -8.51 -40.58 16.12
N GLN A 12 -9.43 -40.04 15.32
CA GLN A 12 -9.06 -39.19 14.20
C GLN A 12 -8.20 -38.06 14.76
N ALA A 13 -6.91 -38.07 14.42
CA ALA A 13 -6.04 -36.92 14.67
C ALA A 13 -6.74 -35.65 14.14
N PRO A 14 -6.72 -34.57 14.88
CA PRO A 14 -7.35 -33.33 14.41
C PRO A 14 -6.78 -33.00 13.03
N ASN A 15 -7.65 -32.87 12.03
CA ASN A 15 -7.29 -32.46 10.67
C ASN A 15 -6.66 -31.08 10.76
N THR A 16 -5.35 -31.02 10.98
CA THR A 16 -4.60 -29.78 10.90
C THR A 16 -4.51 -29.40 9.43
N ILE A 17 -5.45 -28.55 9.01
CA ILE A 17 -5.46 -27.99 7.66
C ILE A 17 -4.29 -27.02 7.58
N SER A 18 -3.23 -27.39 6.85
CA SER A 18 -2.14 -26.44 6.53
C SER A 18 -2.62 -25.44 5.47
N ALA A 19 -2.02 -24.25 5.44
CA ALA A 19 -2.38 -23.22 4.45
C ALA A 19 -2.28 -23.74 3.01
N SER A 20 -1.27 -24.56 2.70
CA SER A 20 -1.09 -25.18 1.38
C SER A 20 -2.19 -26.20 1.05
N ASN A 21 -2.69 -26.96 2.02
CA ASN A 21 -3.77 -27.93 1.79
C ASN A 21 -5.15 -27.26 1.75
N ALA A 22 -5.32 -26.15 2.45
CA ALA A 22 -6.57 -25.40 2.47
C ALA A 22 -6.94 -24.82 1.09
N ILE A 23 -5.95 -24.40 0.30
CA ILE A 23 -6.16 -23.85 -1.05
C ILE A 23 -6.79 -24.89 -1.99
N PHE A 24 -6.44 -26.16 -1.83
CA PHE A 24 -6.92 -27.26 -2.67
C PHE A 24 -8.18 -27.95 -2.10
N ASN A 25 -8.64 -27.54 -0.92
CA ASN A 25 -9.84 -28.08 -0.28
C ASN A 25 -10.99 -27.06 -0.36
N VAL A 26 -11.98 -27.32 -1.20
CA VAL A 26 -13.13 -26.41 -1.46
C VAL A 26 -13.88 -26.06 -0.17
N GLN A 27 -14.07 -27.01 0.74
CA GLN A 27 -14.77 -26.76 2.00
C GLN A 27 -13.95 -25.86 2.93
N ALA A 28 -12.65 -26.11 3.06
CA ALA A 28 -11.75 -25.29 3.84
C ALA A 28 -11.67 -23.86 3.26
N LEU A 29 -11.55 -23.73 1.94
CA LEU A 29 -11.54 -22.44 1.26
C LEU A 29 -12.83 -21.67 1.48
N SER A 30 -14.00 -22.33 1.45
CA SER A 30 -15.30 -21.70 1.73
C SER A 30 -15.36 -21.16 3.18
N GLN A 31 -14.87 -21.92 4.16
CA GLN A 31 -14.82 -21.49 5.57
C GLN A 31 -13.87 -20.32 5.77
N LEU A 32 -12.70 -20.34 5.13
CA LEU A 32 -11.73 -19.25 5.17
C LEU A 32 -12.29 -17.97 4.51
N THR A 33 -13.04 -18.13 3.40
CA THR A 33 -13.70 -17.01 2.74
C THR A 33 -14.78 -16.40 3.64
N ALA A 34 -15.58 -17.22 4.31
CA ALA A 34 -16.60 -16.73 5.25
C ALA A 34 -15.93 -15.97 6.42
N PHE A 35 -14.82 -16.48 6.94
CA PHE A 35 -14.06 -15.82 8.00
C PHE A 35 -13.43 -14.50 7.51
N ALA A 36 -12.87 -14.46 6.31
CA ALA A 36 -12.31 -13.25 5.71
C ALA A 36 -13.38 -12.16 5.48
N ASN A 37 -14.59 -12.55 5.08
CA ASN A 37 -15.75 -11.65 5.00
C ASN A 37 -16.08 -11.06 6.37
N LEU A 38 -16.17 -11.91 7.40
CA LEU A 38 -16.40 -11.46 8.78
C LEU A 38 -15.31 -10.49 9.27
N MET A 39 -14.05 -10.75 8.92
CA MET A 39 -12.96 -9.81 9.22
C MET A 39 -13.15 -8.48 8.51
N ALA A 40 -13.49 -8.50 7.23
CA ALA A 40 -13.66 -7.29 6.43
C ALA A 40 -14.84 -6.42 6.92
N ASP A 41 -15.89 -7.04 7.44
CA ASP A 41 -17.06 -6.36 8.01
C ASP A 41 -16.76 -5.72 9.37
N SER A 42 -15.61 -6.03 9.99
CA SER A 42 -15.22 -5.45 11.26
C SER A 42 -14.84 -3.97 11.13
N GLN A 43 -15.37 -3.14 12.03
CA GLN A 43 -15.10 -1.70 12.04
C GLN A 43 -13.98 -1.29 13.00
N VAL A 44 -13.65 -2.12 13.98
CA VAL A 44 -12.74 -1.76 15.08
C VAL A 44 -11.53 -2.67 15.18
N THR A 45 -11.70 -3.96 14.92
CA THR A 45 -10.65 -4.97 15.13
C THR A 45 -9.72 -5.16 13.95
N VAL A 46 -10.03 -4.55 12.81
CA VAL A 46 -9.23 -4.59 11.58
C VAL A 46 -8.81 -3.19 11.18
N PRO A 47 -7.55 -2.97 10.77
CA PRO A 47 -7.10 -1.67 10.29
C PRO A 47 -7.92 -1.16 9.10
N ALA A 48 -8.05 0.16 8.98
CA ALA A 48 -8.88 0.81 7.96
C ALA A 48 -8.53 0.40 6.51
N HIS A 49 -7.27 0.05 6.23
CA HIS A 49 -6.85 -0.39 4.90
C HIS A 49 -7.35 -1.80 4.53
N LEU A 50 -7.82 -2.60 5.50
CA LEU A 50 -8.41 -3.92 5.29
C LEU A 50 -9.95 -3.91 5.45
N ALA A 51 -10.51 -2.90 6.11
CA ALA A 51 -11.96 -2.78 6.32
C ALA A 51 -12.71 -2.72 4.97
N GLY A 52 -13.76 -3.51 4.83
CA GLY A 52 -14.54 -3.63 3.60
C GLY A 52 -13.83 -4.34 2.43
N LYS A 53 -12.69 -5.01 2.67
CA LYS A 53 -11.88 -5.67 1.64
C LYS A 53 -11.68 -7.16 1.93
N PRO A 54 -12.65 -8.02 1.60
CA PRO A 54 -12.58 -9.45 1.90
C PRO A 54 -11.38 -10.17 1.28
N ALA A 55 -11.00 -9.79 0.05
CA ALA A 55 -9.85 -10.40 -0.63
C ALA A 55 -8.52 -10.11 0.08
N ASP A 56 -8.33 -8.86 0.55
CA ASP A 56 -7.14 -8.48 1.33
C ASP A 56 -7.14 -9.17 2.70
N CYS A 57 -8.31 -9.25 3.35
CA CYS A 57 -8.49 -10.01 4.60
C CYS A 57 -8.18 -11.50 4.39
N MET A 58 -8.59 -12.09 3.27
CA MET A 58 -8.29 -13.48 2.94
C MET A 58 -6.78 -13.73 2.84
N ALA A 59 -6.03 -12.83 2.21
CA ALA A 59 -4.57 -12.93 2.15
C ALA A 59 -3.94 -12.91 3.55
N ILE A 60 -4.43 -12.06 4.45
CA ILE A 60 -3.99 -12.02 5.85
C ILE A 60 -4.34 -13.32 6.60
N VAL A 61 -5.54 -13.85 6.41
CA VAL A 61 -5.98 -15.11 7.04
C VAL A 61 -5.08 -16.25 6.62
N MET A 62 -4.78 -16.37 5.34
CA MET A 62 -3.89 -17.42 4.81
C MET A 62 -2.45 -17.26 5.32
N GLN A 63 -1.95 -16.02 5.37
CA GLN A 63 -0.61 -15.74 5.90
C GLN A 63 -0.52 -16.06 7.40
N ALA A 64 -1.53 -15.67 8.17
CA ALA A 64 -1.61 -15.98 9.61
C ALA A 64 -1.69 -17.49 9.87
N MET A 65 -2.47 -18.22 9.05
CA MET A 65 -2.56 -19.68 9.12
C MET A 65 -1.21 -20.34 8.82
N GLN A 66 -0.47 -19.86 7.82
CA GLN A 66 0.87 -20.37 7.51
C GLN A 66 1.83 -20.20 8.71
N TRP A 67 1.68 -19.11 9.46
CA TRP A 67 2.51 -18.80 10.63
C TRP A 67 1.97 -19.40 11.94
N GLY A 68 0.78 -20.02 11.93
CA GLY A 68 0.12 -20.50 13.14
C GLY A 68 -0.29 -19.38 14.10
N MET A 69 -0.59 -18.19 13.56
CA MET A 69 -0.91 -17.00 14.35
C MET A 69 -2.38 -16.60 14.19
N ASN A 70 -2.87 -15.80 15.14
CA ASN A 70 -4.22 -15.24 15.07
C ASN A 70 -4.31 -14.21 13.94
N PRO A 71 -5.25 -14.35 12.96
CA PRO A 71 -5.38 -13.44 11.82
C PRO A 71 -5.64 -11.98 12.21
N TYR A 72 -6.41 -11.72 13.26
CA TYR A 72 -6.64 -10.36 13.75
C TYR A 72 -5.37 -9.72 14.31
N ALA A 73 -4.54 -10.50 15.02
CA ALA A 73 -3.26 -10.01 15.53
C ALA A 73 -2.29 -9.69 14.38
N VAL A 74 -2.27 -10.53 13.34
CA VAL A 74 -1.49 -10.28 12.12
C VAL A 74 -1.99 -9.03 11.40
N ALA A 75 -3.31 -8.90 11.21
CA ALA A 75 -3.93 -7.73 10.56
C ALA A 75 -3.54 -6.42 11.23
N GLN A 76 -3.58 -6.36 12.58
CA GLN A 76 -3.19 -5.17 13.36
C GLN A 76 -1.73 -4.75 13.20
N LYS A 77 -0.89 -5.64 12.66
CA LYS A 77 0.54 -5.43 12.43
C LYS A 77 0.87 -5.24 10.95
N THR A 78 -0.11 -4.80 10.17
CA THR A 78 0.06 -4.50 8.75
C THR A 78 -0.15 -3.02 8.43
N HIS A 79 0.53 -2.55 7.40
CA HIS A 79 0.43 -1.19 6.88
C HIS A 79 0.37 -1.22 5.36
N LEU A 80 -0.36 -0.28 4.76
CA LEU A 80 -0.36 -0.10 3.31
C LEU A 80 0.67 0.98 2.94
N VAL A 81 1.74 0.60 2.25
CA VAL A 81 2.81 1.49 1.80
C VAL A 81 2.91 1.40 0.28
N ASN A 82 2.73 2.51 -0.41
CA ASN A 82 2.78 2.58 -1.89
C ASN A 82 1.88 1.54 -2.60
N GLY A 83 0.71 1.24 -2.02
CA GLY A 83 -0.22 0.24 -2.55
C GLY A 83 0.15 -1.22 -2.26
N GLN A 84 1.24 -1.48 -1.54
CA GLN A 84 1.67 -2.80 -1.12
C GLN A 84 1.49 -3.00 0.39
N LEU A 85 1.21 -4.25 0.78
CA LEU A 85 1.04 -4.62 2.18
C LEU A 85 2.41 -4.80 2.84
N GLY A 86 2.68 -3.98 3.86
CA GLY A 86 3.87 -4.08 4.70
C GLY A 86 3.53 -4.67 6.07
N TYR A 87 4.46 -5.37 6.67
CA TYR A 87 4.34 -5.99 7.98
C TYR A 87 5.30 -5.34 8.99
N GLU A 88 4.83 -5.06 10.20
CA GLU A 88 5.70 -4.47 11.23
C GLU A 88 6.88 -5.40 11.55
N ALA A 89 8.05 -4.81 11.78
CA ALA A 89 9.25 -5.55 12.14
C ALA A 89 9.09 -6.39 13.42
N GLN A 90 8.24 -5.96 14.34
CA GLN A 90 7.88 -6.73 15.54
C GLN A 90 7.16 -8.05 15.16
N LEU A 91 6.24 -8.01 14.19
CA LEU A 91 5.56 -9.22 13.72
C LEU A 91 6.55 -10.17 13.03
N VAL A 92 7.42 -9.63 12.18
CA VAL A 92 8.48 -10.43 11.52
C VAL A 92 9.34 -11.15 12.56
N ASN A 93 9.75 -10.45 13.62
CA ASN A 93 10.49 -11.05 14.73
C ASN A 93 9.70 -12.20 15.40
N ALA A 94 8.41 -11.97 15.70
CA ALA A 94 7.55 -12.98 16.32
C ALA A 94 7.39 -14.22 15.43
N VAL A 95 7.20 -14.02 14.13
CA VAL A 95 7.06 -15.10 13.13
C VAL A 95 8.32 -15.98 13.12
N ILE A 96 9.50 -15.36 13.04
CA ILE A 96 10.76 -16.11 12.98
C ILE A 96 11.00 -16.85 14.29
N THR A 97 10.77 -16.20 15.42
CA THR A 97 10.97 -16.80 16.76
C THR A 97 10.02 -17.97 17.03
N SER A 98 8.78 -17.90 16.51
CA SER A 98 7.81 -19.01 16.64
C SER A 98 7.97 -20.10 15.59
N SER A 99 8.78 -19.86 14.55
CA SER A 99 9.02 -20.85 13.50
C SER A 99 9.94 -21.98 13.96
N SER A 100 9.91 -23.07 13.21
CA SER A 100 10.84 -24.18 13.41
C SER A 100 12.24 -23.95 12.80
N ALA A 101 12.51 -22.76 12.25
CA ALA A 101 13.77 -22.45 11.58
C ALA A 101 14.93 -22.23 12.57
N ILE A 102 14.60 -21.77 13.77
CA ILE A 102 15.59 -21.53 14.82
C ILE A 102 15.27 -22.32 16.11
N HIS A 103 16.28 -22.54 16.90
CA HIS A 103 16.15 -23.09 18.27
C HIS A 103 16.19 -21.96 19.29
N GLY A 104 15.13 -21.87 20.13
CA GLY A 104 15.05 -20.92 21.21
C GLY A 104 14.77 -19.50 20.75
N ARG A 105 15.67 -18.58 21.01
CA ARG A 105 15.48 -17.14 20.81
C ARG A 105 16.65 -16.51 20.06
N PHE A 106 16.46 -15.27 19.59
CA PHE A 106 17.56 -14.44 19.11
C PHE A 106 18.48 -14.00 20.24
N HIS A 107 19.74 -13.91 19.93
CA HIS A 107 20.82 -13.40 20.78
C HIS A 107 21.30 -12.08 20.21
N TYR A 108 21.61 -11.14 21.10
CA TYR A 108 21.98 -9.77 20.72
C TYR A 108 23.30 -9.39 21.40
N ARG A 109 24.21 -8.77 20.63
CA ARG A 109 25.41 -8.14 21.13
C ARG A 109 25.37 -6.67 20.72
N TYR A 110 25.37 -5.79 21.70
CA TYR A 110 25.41 -4.36 21.48
C TYR A 110 26.83 -3.87 21.68
N GLY A 111 27.30 -2.96 20.82
CA GLY A 111 28.57 -2.28 20.95
C GLY A 111 28.41 -0.77 20.89
N GLY A 112 29.38 -0.08 21.53
CA GLY A 112 29.34 1.37 21.71
C GLY A 112 28.50 1.81 22.89
N ASP A 113 28.51 3.12 23.14
CA ASP A 113 27.84 3.78 24.26
C ASP A 113 26.43 4.23 23.83
N TRP A 114 25.45 3.35 24.00
CA TRP A 114 24.04 3.60 23.63
C TRP A 114 23.36 4.66 24.50
N GLU A 115 23.92 5.03 25.66
CA GLU A 115 23.35 6.07 26.52
C GLU A 115 23.32 7.43 25.82
N ARG A 116 24.23 7.67 24.87
CA ARG A 116 24.26 8.89 24.06
C ARG A 116 22.97 9.10 23.26
N CYS A 117 22.31 8.02 22.83
CA CYS A 117 21.13 8.04 21.98
C CYS A 117 19.84 7.75 22.75
N THR A 118 19.73 8.18 23.99
CA THR A 118 18.52 7.98 24.83
C THR A 118 17.72 9.24 25.07
N ARG A 119 18.31 10.42 24.83
CA ARG A 119 17.69 11.71 25.12
C ARG A 119 16.70 12.10 24.01
N THR A 120 15.55 12.63 24.42
CA THR A 120 14.52 13.13 23.52
C THR A 120 14.06 14.51 23.95
N LYS A 121 13.61 15.30 22.96
CA LYS A 121 13.00 16.61 23.21
C LYS A 121 11.66 16.71 22.48
N GLU A 122 10.82 17.60 22.98
CA GLU A 122 9.53 17.90 22.35
C GLU A 122 9.68 19.13 21.44
N VAL A 123 9.15 19.00 20.22
CA VAL A 123 9.15 20.08 19.23
C VAL A 123 7.73 20.32 18.79
N SER A 124 7.32 21.58 18.82
CA SER A 124 6.03 22.03 18.30
C SER A 124 6.12 22.21 16.79
N ARG A 125 5.27 21.53 16.03
CA ARG A 125 5.18 21.67 14.57
C ARG A 125 3.76 22.03 14.14
N GLU A 126 3.65 23.03 13.26
CA GLU A 126 2.40 23.31 12.58
C GLU A 126 2.13 22.27 11.49
N LYS A 127 0.97 21.64 11.55
CA LYS A 127 0.48 20.70 10.54
C LYS A 127 -0.82 21.22 9.95
N THR A 128 -1.03 20.93 8.67
CA THR A 128 -2.29 21.25 7.98
C THR A 128 -3.12 19.98 7.88
N GLY A 129 -4.29 19.99 8.54
CA GLY A 129 -5.27 18.90 8.48
C GLY A 129 -6.48 19.29 7.62
N LYS A 130 -7.47 18.39 7.52
CA LYS A 130 -8.73 18.64 6.79
C LYS A 130 -9.51 19.85 7.32
N ASN A 131 -9.36 20.18 8.60
CA ASN A 131 -10.08 21.25 9.29
C ASN A 131 -9.22 22.52 9.51
N GLY A 132 -8.08 22.64 8.83
CA GLY A 132 -7.19 23.81 8.95
C GLY A 132 -5.84 23.47 9.58
N LYS A 133 -5.09 24.51 9.95
CA LYS A 133 -3.79 24.38 10.64
C LYS A 133 -4.00 24.02 12.11
N TYR A 134 -3.21 23.09 12.60
CA TYR A 134 -3.14 22.74 14.02
C TYR A 134 -1.69 22.53 14.45
N THR A 135 -1.44 22.78 15.73
CA THR A 135 -0.13 22.55 16.34
C THR A 135 -0.04 21.13 16.86
N SER A 136 0.96 20.39 16.43
CA SER A 136 1.28 19.04 16.92
C SER A 136 2.57 19.08 17.69
N ILE A 137 2.58 18.52 18.91
CA ILE A 137 3.80 18.31 19.69
C ILE A 137 4.36 16.95 19.32
N GLU A 138 5.58 16.94 18.81
CA GLU A 138 6.28 15.72 18.40
C GLU A 138 7.53 15.52 19.28
N ARG A 139 7.72 14.28 19.74
CA ARG A 139 8.95 13.88 20.41
C ARG A 139 9.98 13.52 19.34
N VAL A 140 11.10 14.20 19.35
CA VAL A 140 12.24 13.98 18.43
C VAL A 140 13.49 13.60 19.21
N ARG A 141 14.46 13.01 18.53
CA ARG A 141 15.78 12.71 19.12
C ARG A 141 16.49 13.99 19.54
N ASP A 142 17.19 13.94 20.66
CA ASP A 142 18.05 15.00 21.17
C ASP A 142 19.52 14.55 21.21
N TRP A 143 19.95 13.93 20.12
CA TRP A 143 21.32 13.55 19.82
C TRP A 143 21.60 13.77 18.33
N THR A 144 22.89 13.84 17.99
CA THR A 144 23.37 14.08 16.63
C THR A 144 23.75 12.78 15.92
N ASP A 145 24.04 12.84 14.63
CA ASP A 145 24.53 11.69 13.86
C ASP A 145 25.96 11.28 14.33
N GLU A 146 26.72 12.20 14.90
CA GLU A 146 28.05 11.93 15.50
C GLU A 146 27.93 11.03 16.74
N ASP A 147 26.90 11.20 17.55
CA ASP A 147 26.60 10.36 18.71
C ASP A 147 26.32 8.91 18.33
N GLU A 148 25.86 8.68 17.09
CA GLU A 148 25.54 7.35 16.57
C GLU A 148 26.77 6.58 16.07
N VAL A 149 27.88 7.26 15.86
CA VAL A 149 29.12 6.65 15.35
C VAL A 149 29.63 5.59 16.33
N GLY A 150 29.87 4.39 15.81
CA GLY A 150 30.35 3.26 16.58
C GLY A 150 29.26 2.45 17.33
N LEU A 151 28.02 2.93 17.35
CA LEU A 151 26.91 2.14 17.89
C LEU A 151 26.49 1.06 16.90
N TYR A 152 26.47 -0.19 17.35
CA TYR A 152 26.05 -1.31 16.51
C TYR A 152 25.31 -2.37 17.32
N ILE A 153 24.60 -3.21 16.60
CA ILE A 153 24.07 -4.48 17.09
C ILE A 153 24.58 -5.62 16.21
N GLN A 154 24.82 -6.75 16.83
CA GLN A 154 25.05 -8.01 16.15
C GLN A 154 23.96 -8.99 16.59
N VAL A 155 23.24 -9.57 15.63
CA VAL A 155 22.14 -10.50 15.86
C VAL A 155 22.60 -11.91 15.49
N GLY A 156 22.19 -12.88 16.29
CA GLY A 156 22.44 -14.29 16.01
C GLY A 156 21.36 -15.20 16.57
N ALA A 157 21.21 -16.35 15.98
CA ALA A 157 20.36 -17.41 16.48
C ALA A 157 20.95 -18.79 16.15
N ILE A 158 20.49 -19.82 16.84
CA ILE A 158 20.85 -21.21 16.53
C ILE A 158 19.89 -21.71 15.46
N LEU A 159 20.39 -22.01 14.28
CA LEU A 159 19.60 -22.60 13.21
C LEU A 159 19.19 -24.04 13.55
N ARG A 160 18.07 -24.47 13.00
CA ARG A 160 17.60 -25.86 13.19
C ARG A 160 18.63 -26.84 12.68
N GLY A 161 19.02 -27.77 13.55
CA GLY A 161 20.06 -28.77 13.26
C GLY A 161 21.48 -28.33 13.58
N GLU A 162 21.68 -27.09 14.03
CA GLU A 162 22.96 -26.60 14.50
C GLU A 162 23.00 -26.56 16.04
N SER A 163 24.20 -26.51 16.61
CA SER A 163 24.43 -26.38 18.05
C SER A 163 25.02 -25.01 18.45
N GLU A 164 25.53 -24.28 17.48
CA GLU A 164 26.20 -23.00 17.70
C GLU A 164 25.35 -21.83 17.16
N ILE A 165 25.60 -20.64 17.71
CA ILE A 165 24.92 -19.43 17.27
C ILE A 165 25.52 -18.93 15.96
N THR A 166 24.73 -18.89 14.92
CA THR A 166 25.07 -18.26 13.65
C THR A 166 24.87 -16.74 13.78
N TRP A 167 25.97 -16.00 13.85
CA TRP A 167 25.98 -14.56 13.98
C TRP A 167 26.00 -13.86 12.62
N ASP A 168 25.18 -12.80 12.46
CA ASP A 168 25.31 -11.87 11.34
C ASP A 168 26.45 -10.88 11.55
N LYS A 169 26.74 -10.07 10.53
CA LYS A 169 27.67 -8.95 10.65
C LYS A 169 27.10 -7.86 11.56
N PRO A 170 27.96 -7.06 12.24
CA PRO A 170 27.48 -5.90 12.98
C PRO A 170 26.69 -4.93 12.09
N LEU A 171 25.49 -4.56 12.51
CA LEU A 171 24.66 -3.52 11.90
C LEU A 171 24.86 -2.22 12.67
N TYR A 172 25.45 -1.22 12.04
CA TYR A 172 25.71 0.08 12.66
C TYR A 172 24.50 1.00 12.58
N LEU A 173 24.21 1.73 13.67
CA LEU A 173 23.09 2.66 13.73
C LEU A 173 23.21 3.76 12.66
N SER A 174 24.42 4.27 12.42
CA SER A 174 24.72 5.26 11.38
C SER A 174 24.46 4.79 9.94
N GLN A 175 24.35 3.47 9.70
CA GLN A 175 24.02 2.90 8.38
C GLN A 175 22.53 2.83 8.12
N VAL A 176 21.69 3.05 9.14
CA VAL A 176 20.23 2.95 9.01
C VAL A 176 19.68 4.27 8.51
N VAL A 177 19.26 4.28 7.24
CA VAL A 177 18.76 5.48 6.56
C VAL A 177 17.28 5.71 6.85
N THR A 178 16.44 4.67 6.69
CA THR A 178 14.99 4.80 6.84
C THR A 178 14.55 4.58 8.28
N ARG A 179 13.98 5.62 8.92
CA ARG A 179 13.63 5.62 10.35
C ARG A 179 12.23 6.18 10.60
N ASN A 180 11.20 5.55 10.03
CA ASN A 180 9.83 6.05 10.09
C ASN A 180 9.07 5.66 11.36
N SER A 181 9.53 4.64 12.08
CA SER A 181 8.91 4.24 13.34
C SER A 181 9.26 5.22 14.46
N PRO A 182 8.28 5.65 15.30
CA PRO A 182 8.56 6.45 16.51
C PRO A 182 9.53 5.77 17.48
N LEU A 183 9.69 4.46 17.38
CA LEU A 183 10.61 3.69 18.21
C LEU A 183 12.07 4.05 17.94
N TRP A 184 12.43 4.53 16.74
CA TRP A 184 13.76 5.08 16.46
C TRP A 184 14.15 6.27 17.32
N VAL A 185 13.13 6.99 17.82
CA VAL A 185 13.33 8.13 18.72
C VAL A 185 13.33 7.71 20.18
N SER A 186 12.42 6.80 20.57
CA SER A 186 12.22 6.46 21.98
C SER A 186 13.06 5.28 22.46
N LYS A 187 13.39 4.33 21.58
CA LYS A 187 14.14 3.10 21.88
C LYS A 187 14.90 2.62 20.63
N PRO A 188 15.94 3.36 20.19
CA PRO A 188 16.68 3.03 18.98
C PRO A 188 17.40 1.68 19.08
N ASP A 189 17.86 1.30 20.29
CA ASP A 189 18.47 0.00 20.58
C ASP A 189 17.52 -1.18 20.31
N GLN A 190 16.25 -1.04 20.67
CA GLN A 190 15.23 -2.06 20.39
C GLN A 190 14.84 -2.08 18.91
N GLN A 191 14.71 -0.91 18.30
CA GLN A 191 14.30 -0.82 16.90
C GLN A 191 15.36 -1.38 15.95
N ILE A 192 16.64 -1.12 16.21
CA ILE A 192 17.73 -1.71 15.42
C ILE A 192 17.82 -3.23 15.62
N ALA A 193 17.42 -3.74 16.79
CA ALA A 193 17.35 -5.17 17.02
C ALA A 193 16.31 -5.83 16.10
N TYR A 194 15.12 -5.25 15.96
CA TYR A 194 14.11 -5.75 15.02
C TYR A 194 14.59 -5.70 13.57
N LEU A 195 15.29 -4.64 13.19
CA LEU A 195 15.89 -4.53 11.86
C LEU A 195 16.97 -5.60 11.63
N GLY A 196 17.84 -5.80 12.62
CA GLY A 196 18.89 -6.82 12.57
C GLY A 196 18.34 -8.24 12.45
N VAL A 197 17.27 -8.55 13.20
CA VAL A 197 16.55 -9.85 13.07
C VAL A 197 16.02 -10.05 11.66
N LYS A 198 15.41 -9.02 11.06
CA LYS A 198 14.93 -9.09 9.68
C LYS A 198 16.07 -9.40 8.70
N TYR A 199 17.20 -8.70 8.79
CA TYR A 199 18.35 -8.92 7.93
C TYR A 199 18.95 -10.32 8.12
N TRP A 200 19.11 -10.75 9.37
CA TRP A 200 19.54 -12.10 9.68
C TRP A 200 18.63 -13.14 9.04
N ALA A 201 17.31 -13.00 9.20
CA ALA A 201 16.34 -13.94 8.65
C ALA A 201 16.31 -13.96 7.12
N ARG A 202 16.48 -12.81 6.46
CA ARG A 202 16.61 -12.72 4.99
C ARG A 202 17.78 -13.55 4.48
N LEU A 203 18.84 -13.63 5.25
CA LEU A 203 20.07 -14.34 4.86
C LEU A 203 20.01 -15.83 5.18
N TYR A 204 19.55 -16.19 6.38
CA TYR A 204 19.69 -17.56 6.91
C TYR A 204 18.40 -18.39 6.89
N CYS A 205 17.23 -17.75 6.91
CA CYS A 205 15.93 -18.46 6.90
C CYS A 205 14.86 -17.71 6.12
N SER A 206 15.20 -17.25 4.93
CA SER A 206 14.34 -16.43 4.05
C SER A 206 12.99 -17.08 3.73
N HIS A 207 12.90 -18.41 3.73
CA HIS A 207 11.65 -19.15 3.48
C HIS A 207 10.55 -18.85 4.52
N VAL A 208 10.91 -18.46 5.75
CA VAL A 208 9.95 -18.14 6.82
C VAL A 208 9.21 -16.81 6.53
N ILE A 209 9.91 -15.89 5.87
CA ILE A 209 9.42 -14.52 5.58
C ILE A 209 9.36 -14.24 4.08
N LEU A 210 9.17 -15.26 3.27
CA LEU A 210 9.02 -15.12 1.83
C LEU A 210 7.74 -14.33 1.50
N GLY A 211 7.86 -13.30 0.67
CA GLY A 211 6.73 -12.42 0.32
C GLY A 211 6.36 -11.40 1.40
N VAL A 212 7.06 -11.37 2.53
CA VAL A 212 6.83 -10.45 3.63
C VAL A 212 7.80 -9.27 3.52
N TYR A 213 7.27 -8.06 3.44
CA TYR A 213 8.05 -6.83 3.38
C TYR A 213 7.70 -5.94 4.56
N THR A 214 8.69 -5.22 5.08
CA THR A 214 8.47 -4.20 6.11
C THR A 214 8.26 -2.83 5.45
N PRO A 215 7.61 -1.86 6.14
CA PRO A 215 7.36 -0.53 5.58
C PRO A 215 8.62 0.16 5.04
N ASP A 216 9.75 0.04 5.73
CA ASP A 216 11.04 0.60 5.31
C ASP A 216 11.56 0.00 3.99
N GLU A 217 11.32 -1.28 3.73
CA GLU A 217 11.67 -1.93 2.45
C GLU A 217 10.77 -1.45 1.29
N LEU A 218 9.48 -1.21 1.56
CA LEU A 218 8.52 -0.76 0.56
C LEU A 218 8.70 0.71 0.20
N GLU A 219 9.12 1.55 1.14
CA GLU A 219 9.40 2.96 0.91
C GLU A 219 10.66 3.19 0.07
N GLN A 220 11.65 2.31 0.19
CA GLN A 220 12.89 2.36 -0.60
C GLN A 220 12.72 1.84 -2.02
N ARG A 221 11.62 1.15 -2.33
CA ARG A 221 11.37 0.61 -3.66
C ARG A 221 11.03 1.73 -4.64
N THR A 222 11.98 2.03 -5.50
CA THR A 222 11.80 2.84 -6.72
C THR A 222 11.47 2.00 -7.96
N GLU A 223 11.33 0.69 -7.78
CA GLU A 223 11.00 -0.24 -8.87
C GLU A 223 9.59 0.06 -9.39
N ARG A 224 9.54 0.53 -10.62
CA ARG A 224 8.30 0.68 -11.39
C ARG A 224 8.10 -0.59 -12.19
N GLU A 225 6.92 -1.19 -12.09
CA GLU A 225 6.54 -2.29 -12.96
C GLU A 225 6.52 -1.79 -14.42
N ILE A 226 7.41 -2.34 -15.25
CA ILE A 226 7.62 -1.87 -16.62
C ILE A 226 6.47 -2.31 -17.54
N ASN A 227 5.80 -3.42 -17.20
CA ASN A 227 4.60 -3.91 -17.87
C ASN A 227 3.54 -4.24 -16.84
N PRO A 228 2.72 -3.28 -16.41
CA PRO A 228 1.55 -3.61 -15.61
C PRO A 228 0.61 -4.42 -16.50
N ALA A 229 0.65 -5.75 -16.37
CA ALA A 229 -0.42 -6.56 -16.91
C ALA A 229 -1.73 -6.08 -16.28
N PRO A 230 -2.79 -5.82 -17.06
CA PRO A 230 -4.08 -5.53 -16.47
C PRO A 230 -4.42 -6.68 -15.53
N ALA A 231 -4.61 -6.36 -14.25
CA ALA A 231 -4.95 -7.35 -13.23
C ALA A 231 -6.26 -8.01 -13.64
N GLN A 232 -6.20 -9.17 -14.27
CA GLN A 232 -7.36 -10.02 -14.45
C GLN A 232 -7.78 -10.47 -13.06
N ARG A 233 -8.85 -9.88 -12.56
CA ARG A 233 -9.49 -10.34 -11.33
C ARG A 233 -10.15 -11.68 -11.63
N VAL A 234 -9.49 -12.77 -11.29
CA VAL A 234 -10.09 -14.08 -11.25
C VAL A 234 -11.14 -14.07 -10.12
N SER A 235 -12.41 -14.18 -10.45
CA SER A 235 -13.46 -14.27 -9.44
C SER A 235 -13.46 -15.69 -8.83
N LEU A 236 -13.91 -15.80 -7.58
CA LEU A 236 -14.08 -17.11 -6.93
C LEU A 236 -15.07 -18.02 -7.69
N ALA A 237 -15.90 -17.45 -8.56
CA ALA A 237 -16.82 -18.17 -9.45
C ALA A 237 -16.06 -18.91 -10.57
N ASP A 238 -14.90 -18.41 -11.00
CA ASP A 238 -14.07 -19.02 -12.05
C ASP A 238 -13.32 -20.26 -11.55
N ILE A 239 -13.20 -20.42 -10.23
CA ILE A 239 -12.52 -21.55 -9.58
C ILE A 239 -13.48 -22.71 -9.30
N LYS A 240 -14.79 -22.45 -9.27
CA LYS A 240 -15.81 -23.50 -9.10
C LYS A 240 -16.12 -24.12 -10.45
N GLY A 241 -15.39 -25.17 -10.79
CA GLY A 241 -15.76 -26.08 -11.88
C GLY A 241 -17.19 -26.61 -11.69
N ASP A 242 -17.97 -26.46 -12.73
CA ASP A 242 -19.29 -27.05 -13.03
C ASP A 242 -20.08 -27.68 -11.88
N SER A 243 -21.09 -26.95 -11.41
CA SER A 243 -22.38 -27.54 -11.09
C SER A 243 -23.49 -26.48 -11.19
N VAL A 244 -24.21 -26.59 -12.30
CA VAL A 244 -25.66 -26.34 -12.48
C VAL A 244 -26.26 -25.02 -11.99
N THR A 245 -26.71 -24.25 -13.01
CA THR A 245 -27.82 -23.27 -13.01
C THR A 245 -27.68 -22.03 -12.10
N THR A 246 -27.23 -20.95 -12.71
CA THR A 246 -27.96 -19.66 -12.63
C THR A 246 -27.56 -18.73 -13.78
N HIS A 247 -28.27 -18.80 -14.87
CA HIS A 247 -28.16 -17.86 -16.02
C HIS A 247 -28.45 -16.38 -15.67
N SER A 248 -29.03 -16.09 -14.50
CA SER A 248 -29.42 -14.72 -14.14
C SER A 248 -28.35 -13.86 -13.48
N ALA A 249 -27.32 -14.46 -12.85
CA ALA A 249 -26.27 -13.71 -12.19
C ALA A 249 -25.12 -13.33 -13.14
N GLN A 250 -24.91 -14.12 -14.17
CA GLN A 250 -23.87 -13.91 -15.18
C GLN A 250 -24.22 -12.78 -16.17
N GLU A 251 -25.53 -12.65 -16.51
CA GLU A 251 -26.02 -11.53 -17.33
C GLU A 251 -25.97 -10.19 -16.58
N SER A 252 -26.14 -10.19 -15.26
CA SER A 252 -26.09 -8.96 -14.48
C SER A 252 -24.65 -8.44 -14.29
N SER A 253 -23.65 -9.29 -14.13
CA SER A 253 -22.25 -8.86 -14.00
C SER A 253 -21.68 -8.37 -15.33
N ALA A 254 -21.96 -9.08 -16.43
CA ALA A 254 -21.54 -8.64 -17.78
C ALA A 254 -22.17 -7.29 -18.16
N ASN A 255 -23.40 -7.02 -17.70
CA ASN A 255 -24.08 -5.75 -17.95
C ASN A 255 -23.49 -4.59 -17.11
N ILE A 256 -23.05 -4.88 -15.87
CA ILE A 256 -22.36 -3.89 -15.01
C ILE A 256 -20.98 -3.55 -15.56
N ASP A 257 -20.24 -4.52 -16.02
CA ASP A 257 -18.92 -4.31 -16.62
C ASP A 257 -19.03 -3.53 -17.93
N ALA A 258 -19.99 -3.86 -18.79
CA ALA A 258 -20.28 -3.11 -20.02
C ALA A 258 -20.66 -1.65 -19.72
N MET A 259 -21.49 -1.42 -18.70
CA MET A 259 -21.84 -0.07 -18.25
C MET A 259 -20.61 0.69 -17.72
N ALA A 260 -19.72 0.03 -16.98
CA ALA A 260 -18.50 0.65 -16.49
C ALA A 260 -17.55 1.02 -17.63
N ASP A 261 -17.43 0.19 -18.65
CA ASP A 261 -16.64 0.47 -19.85
C ASP A 261 -17.23 1.62 -20.66
N GLU A 262 -18.55 1.68 -20.82
CA GLU A 262 -19.20 2.84 -21.44
C GLU A 262 -18.89 4.15 -20.68
N PHE A 263 -18.91 4.13 -19.37
CA PHE A 263 -18.52 5.31 -18.58
C PHE A 263 -17.04 5.66 -18.76
N ARG A 264 -16.15 4.69 -18.89
CA ARG A 264 -14.72 4.93 -19.15
C ARG A 264 -14.51 5.63 -20.48
N ASP A 265 -15.17 5.12 -21.54
CA ASP A 265 -15.09 5.70 -22.88
C ASP A 265 -15.66 7.13 -22.90
N ARG A 266 -16.79 7.37 -22.24
CA ARG A 266 -17.39 8.71 -22.10
C ARG A 266 -16.50 9.67 -21.33
N ILE A 267 -15.76 9.20 -20.30
CA ILE A 267 -14.80 10.02 -19.53
C ILE A 267 -13.63 10.42 -20.44
N GLU A 268 -13.11 9.51 -21.23
CA GLU A 268 -12.02 9.79 -22.16
C GLU A 268 -12.43 10.70 -23.31
N ALA A 269 -13.66 10.58 -23.78
CA ALA A 269 -14.22 11.39 -24.87
C ALA A 269 -14.64 12.80 -24.43
N ALA A 270 -14.80 13.07 -23.13
CA ALA A 270 -15.24 14.38 -22.66
C ALA A 270 -14.21 15.48 -23.00
N GLN A 271 -14.63 16.47 -23.79
CA GLN A 271 -13.77 17.57 -24.27
C GLN A 271 -14.07 18.93 -23.64
N ASP A 272 -15.21 19.07 -22.99
CA ASP A 272 -15.63 20.28 -22.32
C ASP A 272 -15.96 20.08 -20.83
N VAL A 273 -16.00 21.17 -20.08
CA VAL A 273 -16.19 21.19 -18.63
C VAL A 273 -17.62 20.77 -18.25
N ASP A 274 -18.61 21.13 -19.07
CA ASP A 274 -20.01 20.84 -18.77
C ASP A 274 -20.35 19.38 -19.05
N GLY A 275 -19.80 18.81 -20.11
CA GLY A 275 -19.86 17.36 -20.37
C GLY A 275 -19.21 16.54 -19.25
N ALA A 276 -18.06 16.96 -18.75
CA ALA A 276 -17.39 16.32 -17.64
C ALA A 276 -18.19 16.41 -16.32
N LYS A 277 -18.91 17.53 -16.08
CA LYS A 277 -19.83 17.67 -14.93
C LYS A 277 -21.06 16.79 -15.05
N ALA A 278 -21.70 16.79 -16.24
CA ALA A 278 -22.87 15.96 -16.50
C ALA A 278 -22.55 14.47 -16.31
N LEU A 279 -21.40 14.04 -16.83
CA LEU A 279 -20.93 12.67 -16.69
C LEU A 279 -20.71 12.27 -15.23
N ARG A 280 -20.22 13.17 -14.41
CA ARG A 280 -20.09 12.94 -12.96
C ARG A 280 -21.46 12.74 -12.30
N ALA A 281 -22.46 13.50 -12.69
CA ALA A 281 -23.85 13.34 -12.20
C ALA A 281 -24.44 11.98 -12.63
N ASP A 282 -24.18 11.54 -13.88
CA ASP A 282 -24.61 10.24 -14.38
C ASP A 282 -23.99 9.09 -13.56
N ILE A 283 -22.68 9.17 -13.26
CA ILE A 283 -21.97 8.19 -12.42
C ILE A 283 -22.54 8.17 -11.00
N GLU A 284 -22.86 9.32 -10.40
CA GLU A 284 -23.51 9.37 -9.07
C GLU A 284 -24.87 8.68 -9.09
N THR A 285 -25.65 8.82 -10.17
CA THR A 285 -26.96 8.18 -10.32
C THR A 285 -26.83 6.66 -10.46
N ALA A 286 -25.78 6.21 -11.16
CA ALA A 286 -25.49 4.78 -11.37
C ALA A 286 -24.83 4.08 -10.16
N LYS A 287 -24.58 4.79 -9.06
CA LYS A 287 -23.86 4.30 -7.88
C LYS A 287 -24.40 2.98 -7.33
N ALA A 288 -25.71 2.83 -7.27
CA ALA A 288 -26.34 1.61 -6.73
C ALA A 288 -26.10 0.38 -7.62
N THR A 289 -26.03 0.59 -8.95
CA THR A 289 -25.81 -0.45 -9.94
C THR A 289 -24.33 -0.83 -10.06
N LEU A 290 -23.45 0.18 -10.08
CA LEU A 290 -22.01 -0.01 -10.24
C LEU A 290 -21.32 -0.64 -9.02
N GLY A 291 -21.92 -0.50 -7.83
CA GLY A 291 -21.26 -0.91 -6.59
C GLY A 291 -20.12 0.01 -6.16
N SER A 292 -19.63 -0.14 -4.92
CA SER A 292 -18.71 0.80 -4.30
C SER A 292 -17.35 0.93 -5.02
N ALA A 293 -16.82 -0.17 -5.56
CA ALA A 293 -15.49 -0.17 -6.17
C ALA A 293 -15.46 0.55 -7.52
N LEU A 294 -16.35 0.15 -8.46
CA LEU A 294 -16.45 0.77 -9.79
C LEU A 294 -16.91 2.22 -9.70
N PHE A 295 -17.85 2.51 -8.81
CA PHE A 295 -18.26 3.89 -8.55
C PHE A 295 -17.11 4.77 -8.12
N THR A 296 -16.26 4.33 -7.19
CA THR A 296 -15.11 5.12 -6.72
C THR A 296 -14.06 5.30 -7.82
N GLU A 297 -13.79 4.26 -8.60
CA GLU A 297 -12.89 4.33 -9.74
C GLU A 297 -13.36 5.36 -10.77
N LEU A 298 -14.60 5.22 -11.26
CA LEU A 298 -15.18 6.06 -12.30
C LEU A 298 -15.31 7.51 -11.83
N LYS A 299 -15.74 7.74 -10.59
CA LYS A 299 -15.81 9.07 -10.00
C LYS A 299 -14.44 9.75 -9.95
N ASN A 300 -13.39 9.04 -9.55
CA ASN A 300 -12.03 9.58 -9.52
C ASN A 300 -11.50 9.88 -10.93
N LYS A 301 -11.79 9.02 -11.92
CA LYS A 301 -11.44 9.27 -13.33
C LYS A 301 -12.18 10.49 -13.87
N ALA A 302 -13.47 10.62 -13.63
CA ALA A 302 -14.28 11.78 -14.06
C ALA A 302 -13.78 13.08 -13.43
N VAL A 303 -13.41 13.07 -12.14
CA VAL A 303 -12.83 14.24 -11.47
C VAL A 303 -11.47 14.63 -12.09
N LYS A 304 -10.62 13.68 -12.39
CA LYS A 304 -9.34 13.94 -13.06
C LYS A 304 -9.55 14.53 -14.45
N ARG A 305 -10.48 13.96 -15.22
CA ARG A 305 -10.82 14.46 -16.57
C ARG A 305 -11.37 15.88 -16.53
N TYR A 306 -12.26 16.19 -15.57
CA TYR A 306 -12.77 17.53 -15.36
C TYR A 306 -11.64 18.56 -15.16
N TYR A 307 -10.70 18.29 -14.26
CA TYR A 307 -9.58 19.20 -14.02
C TYR A 307 -8.63 19.32 -15.21
N LEU A 308 -8.40 18.22 -15.96
CA LEU A 308 -7.61 18.26 -17.18
C LEU A 308 -8.24 19.16 -18.24
N VAL A 309 -9.54 18.98 -18.49
CA VAL A 309 -10.28 19.77 -19.49
C VAL A 309 -10.38 21.25 -19.07
N ASP A 310 -10.65 21.54 -17.80
CA ASP A 310 -10.70 22.88 -17.25
C ASP A 310 -9.34 23.59 -17.37
N ALA A 311 -8.25 22.89 -17.02
CA ALA A 311 -6.89 23.42 -17.13
C ALA A 311 -6.49 23.67 -18.60
N ARG A 312 -6.79 22.73 -19.50
CA ARG A 312 -6.56 22.89 -20.94
C ARG A 312 -7.29 24.11 -21.48
N ASN A 313 -8.59 24.20 -21.23
CA ASN A 313 -9.41 25.31 -21.72
C ASN A 313 -8.93 26.67 -21.21
N LYS A 314 -8.44 26.75 -19.96
CA LYS A 314 -7.87 27.98 -19.40
C LYS A 314 -6.58 28.39 -20.10
N VAL A 315 -5.69 27.46 -20.38
CA VAL A 315 -4.43 27.72 -21.11
C VAL A 315 -4.75 28.09 -22.54
N GLU A 316 -5.60 27.37 -23.24
CA GLU A 316 -6.02 27.68 -24.62
C GLU A 316 -6.68 29.05 -24.69
N ALA A 317 -7.56 29.41 -23.75
CA ALA A 317 -8.17 30.71 -23.68
C ALA A 317 -7.15 31.82 -23.44
N ALA A 318 -6.16 31.61 -22.56
CA ALA A 318 -5.09 32.56 -22.33
C ALA A 318 -4.23 32.79 -23.58
N ILE A 319 -3.88 31.73 -24.30
CA ILE A 319 -3.11 31.81 -25.56
C ILE A 319 -3.93 32.48 -26.67
N ASN A 320 -5.21 32.08 -26.82
CA ASN A 320 -6.07 32.61 -27.89
C ASN A 320 -6.51 34.08 -27.66
N SER A 321 -6.42 34.57 -26.43
CA SER A 321 -6.72 35.94 -26.06
C SER A 321 -5.50 36.88 -26.12
N LEU A 322 -4.35 36.39 -26.54
CA LEU A 322 -3.16 37.25 -26.67
C LEU A 322 -3.37 38.35 -27.70
N PRO A 323 -3.03 39.60 -27.36
CA PRO A 323 -3.08 40.72 -28.32
C PRO A 323 -2.01 40.58 -29.38
N GLN A 324 -2.08 41.41 -30.42
CA GLN A 324 -1.06 41.39 -31.49
C GLN A 324 0.32 41.77 -30.93
N PRO A 325 1.41 41.13 -31.39
CA PRO A 325 2.75 41.53 -31.01
C PRO A 325 3.01 43.01 -31.27
N GLY A 326 3.53 43.73 -30.25
CA GLY A 326 3.79 45.15 -30.33
C GLY A 326 2.68 46.06 -29.78
N GLU A 327 1.55 45.51 -29.35
CA GLU A 327 0.54 46.29 -28.58
C GLU A 327 1.04 46.56 -27.14
N PRO A 328 0.55 47.67 -26.50
CA PRO A 328 1.07 48.11 -25.19
C PRO A 328 1.00 47.02 -24.08
N ASP A 329 0.02 46.13 -24.14
CA ASP A 329 -0.23 45.11 -23.12
C ASP A 329 0.28 43.72 -23.54
N ALA A 330 0.88 43.57 -24.72
CA ALA A 330 1.23 42.27 -25.31
C ALA A 330 2.17 41.46 -24.42
N ALA A 331 3.24 42.04 -23.92
CA ALA A 331 4.21 41.39 -23.07
C ALA A 331 3.60 40.98 -21.69
N GLU A 332 2.71 41.83 -21.12
CA GLU A 332 2.05 41.51 -19.86
C GLU A 332 1.06 40.36 -20.02
N GLN A 333 0.28 40.32 -21.09
CA GLN A 333 -0.67 39.25 -21.37
C GLN A 333 0.05 37.96 -21.70
N PHE A 334 1.18 38.00 -22.39
CA PHE A 334 2.02 36.85 -22.64
C PHE A 334 2.57 36.25 -21.33
N ALA A 335 3.09 37.07 -20.43
CA ALA A 335 3.53 36.61 -19.11
C ALA A 335 2.39 35.97 -18.28
N LYS A 336 1.15 36.45 -18.41
CA LYS A 336 -0.03 35.84 -17.78
C LYS A 336 -0.35 34.46 -18.40
N ALA A 337 -0.17 34.29 -19.70
CA ALA A 337 -0.35 33.01 -20.35
C ALA A 337 0.71 31.99 -19.89
N GLU A 338 1.98 32.38 -19.77
CA GLU A 338 3.03 31.53 -19.19
C GLU A 338 2.71 31.14 -17.74
N GLN A 339 2.21 32.11 -16.94
CA GLN A 339 1.80 31.85 -15.57
C GLN A 339 0.60 30.88 -15.49
N ALA A 340 -0.37 31.02 -16.40
CA ALA A 340 -1.53 30.14 -16.49
C ALA A 340 -1.08 28.70 -16.83
N LEU A 341 -0.15 28.53 -17.77
CA LEU A 341 0.43 27.23 -18.11
C LEU A 341 1.16 26.62 -16.90
N ALA A 342 1.99 27.39 -16.20
CA ALA A 342 2.70 26.92 -15.02
C ALA A 342 1.75 26.45 -13.91
N ALA A 343 0.65 27.18 -13.68
CA ALA A 343 -0.38 26.81 -12.72
C ALA A 343 -1.16 25.55 -13.13
N ALA A 344 -1.33 25.32 -14.43
CA ALA A 344 -2.04 24.19 -15.01
C ALA A 344 -1.24 22.87 -15.00
N LYS A 345 0.08 22.93 -14.84
CA LYS A 345 1.01 21.77 -14.95
C LYS A 345 0.52 20.52 -14.22
N ARG A 346 0.04 20.66 -13.00
CA ARG A 346 -0.43 19.55 -12.16
C ARG A 346 -1.60 18.77 -12.78
N HIS A 347 -2.42 19.43 -13.60
CA HIS A 347 -3.66 18.88 -14.13
C HIS A 347 -3.56 18.48 -15.59
N LEU A 348 -2.66 19.10 -16.37
CA LEU A 348 -2.45 18.79 -17.79
C LEU A 348 -1.70 17.46 -18.00
N GLY A 349 -0.80 17.10 -17.09
CA GLY A 349 0.18 16.04 -17.31
C GLY A 349 1.33 16.53 -18.20
N ASP A 350 2.40 15.71 -18.28
CA ASP A 350 3.64 16.12 -18.90
C ASP A 350 3.48 16.37 -20.42
N GLU A 351 2.77 15.49 -21.13
CA GLU A 351 2.63 15.56 -22.58
C GLU A 351 1.90 16.83 -23.06
N LEU A 352 0.73 17.14 -22.49
CA LEU A 352 -0.02 18.34 -22.87
C LEU A 352 0.67 19.62 -22.37
N TYR A 353 1.31 19.56 -21.21
CA TYR A 353 2.08 20.67 -20.70
C TYR A 353 3.24 21.02 -21.64
N ASP A 354 4.00 20.04 -22.12
CA ASP A 354 5.12 20.23 -23.03
C ASP A 354 4.66 20.76 -24.39
N GLN A 355 3.50 20.30 -24.90
CA GLN A 355 2.92 20.86 -26.14
C GLN A 355 2.62 22.36 -26.03
N PHE A 356 1.98 22.79 -24.94
CA PHE A 356 1.71 24.20 -24.72
C PHE A 356 2.97 25.00 -24.42
N ALA A 357 3.95 24.41 -23.72
CA ALA A 357 5.22 25.06 -23.45
C ALA A 357 5.99 25.35 -24.74
N VAL A 358 6.06 24.38 -25.65
CA VAL A 358 6.67 24.59 -27.00
C VAL A 358 5.93 25.69 -27.76
N THR A 359 4.59 25.69 -27.73
CA THR A 359 3.80 26.74 -28.40
C THR A 359 4.12 28.15 -27.87
N LEU A 360 4.21 28.30 -26.55
CA LEU A 360 4.56 29.60 -25.94
C LEU A 360 6.02 29.97 -26.18
N ASP A 361 6.95 29.01 -26.14
CA ASP A 361 8.37 29.27 -26.43
C ASP A 361 8.58 29.74 -27.88
N ASP A 362 7.84 29.16 -28.83
CA ASP A 362 7.89 29.58 -30.24
C ASP A 362 7.34 31.01 -30.47
N MET A 363 6.32 31.39 -29.69
CA MET A 363 5.72 32.74 -29.76
C MET A 363 6.53 33.80 -29.00
N LYS A 364 7.30 33.42 -28.01
CA LYS A 364 8.02 34.30 -27.07
C LYS A 364 8.88 35.40 -27.75
N PRO A 365 9.65 35.12 -28.82
CA PRO A 365 10.46 36.15 -29.47
C PRO A 365 9.66 37.31 -30.04
N GLU A 366 8.37 37.10 -30.37
CA GLU A 366 7.52 38.12 -30.93
C GLU A 366 6.90 39.05 -29.86
N TYR A 367 6.76 38.54 -28.63
CA TYR A 367 6.11 39.24 -27.51
C TYR A 367 7.08 39.87 -26.51
N VAL A 368 8.31 39.37 -26.42
CA VAL A 368 9.30 39.77 -25.43
C VAL A 368 10.61 40.25 -26.12
N ALA A 369 10.47 40.91 -27.25
CA ALA A 369 11.62 41.48 -27.98
C ALA A 369 12.10 42.80 -27.33
#